data_85c510fc2a82c7b9b607d190cbdfb052
#
_entry.id   85c510fc2a82c7b9b607d190cbdfb052
#
_cell.length_a   1.000
_cell.length_b   1.000
_cell.length_c   1.000
_cell.angle_alpha   90.00
_cell.angle_beta   90.00
_cell.angle_gamma   90.00
#
_symmetry.space_group_name_H-M   'P 1'
#
loop_
_entity.id
_entity.type
_entity.pdbx_description
1 polymer ?
#
loop_
_entity_poly.entity_id
_entity_poly.type
_entity_poly.pdbx_seq_one_letter_code
_entity_poly.pdbx_strand_id
1 'polypeptide(L)'
;MVTQAQEIAASTTSRARMTGKQRREQLLEVGRKLFADKGFEATTVEEIAAKAGVSKPVVYEHFGGKEGLYAVVVDREIRSLLDGITGALTSDGHARRLLEQAALALLDYVENSTDGFRILVRDSPAGQATGSFASLLSDVASQVEYILAAEFKRQKLDPKTAPIYAQMLVGMVALTGQWWMDSRKFKKADVAAHLVNLAWNGLGGMEPNPILRTAKK
;
A
#
# COMPACT_ATOMS: atom_id res chain seq x y z
N MET A 1 -63.06 23.73 -9.95
CA MET A 1 -62.24 23.28 -8.80
C MET A 1 -61.85 21.82 -9.00
N VAL A 2 -60.97 21.53 -9.93
CA VAL A 2 -60.37 20.23 -10.13
C VAL A 2 -58.97 20.54 -10.64
N THR A 3 -57.96 20.64 -9.79
CA THR A 3 -56.54 20.68 -10.23
C THR A 3 -55.61 20.82 -9.01
N GLN A 4 -55.61 19.90 -8.08
CA GLN A 4 -54.54 19.85 -7.04
C GLN A 4 -54.24 18.44 -6.52
N ALA A 5 -54.83 17.39 -7.09
CA ALA A 5 -54.61 16.01 -6.64
C ALA A 5 -53.69 15.18 -7.60
N GLN A 6 -53.12 15.77 -8.63
CA GLN A 6 -52.30 15.04 -9.62
C GLN A 6 -50.81 15.37 -9.57
N GLU A 7 -50.33 16.24 -8.69
CA GLU A 7 -48.90 16.62 -8.61
C GLU A 7 -48.10 15.94 -7.48
N ILE A 8 -48.72 15.07 -6.65
CA ILE A 8 -48.03 14.39 -5.54
C ILE A 8 -47.55 12.96 -5.92
N ALA A 9 -47.81 12.48 -7.13
CA ALA A 9 -47.51 11.12 -7.54
C ALA A 9 -46.23 10.96 -8.42
N ALA A 10 -45.37 11.97 -8.53
CA ALA A 10 -44.25 11.93 -9.48
C ALA A 10 -42.87 12.21 -8.86
N SER A 11 -42.59 11.75 -7.63
CA SER A 11 -41.23 11.79 -7.08
C SER A 11 -40.81 10.51 -6.37
N THR A 12 -41.25 9.37 -6.81
CA THR A 12 -40.50 8.11 -6.59
C THR A 12 -39.41 8.03 -7.62
N THR A 13 -38.30 8.70 -7.35
CA THR A 13 -37.04 8.47 -8.08
C THR A 13 -36.72 6.99 -7.95
N SER A 14 -36.99 6.24 -9.00
CA SER A 14 -36.56 4.87 -9.20
C SER A 14 -35.04 4.84 -8.97
N ARG A 15 -34.60 4.34 -7.81
CA ARG A 15 -33.19 4.05 -7.55
C ARG A 15 -32.77 3.08 -8.62
N ALA A 16 -32.04 3.56 -9.66
CA ALA A 16 -31.55 2.75 -10.74
C ALA A 16 -30.86 1.53 -10.15
N ARG A 17 -31.33 0.34 -10.51
CA ARG A 17 -30.81 -0.92 -10.00
C ARG A 17 -29.32 -1.02 -10.39
N MET A 18 -28.43 -1.05 -9.41
CA MET A 18 -27.00 -1.18 -9.63
C MET A 18 -26.69 -2.40 -10.50
N THR A 19 -25.78 -2.25 -11.46
CA THR A 19 -25.24 -3.37 -12.22
C THR A 19 -24.42 -4.29 -11.31
N GLY A 20 -24.19 -5.55 -11.70
CA GLY A 20 -23.33 -6.48 -10.95
C GLY A 20 -21.92 -5.92 -10.72
N LYS A 21 -21.35 -5.22 -11.71
CA LYS A 21 -20.05 -4.55 -11.59
C LYS A 21 -20.06 -3.45 -10.53
N GLN A 22 -21.07 -2.58 -10.55
CA GLN A 22 -21.23 -1.52 -9.55
C GLN A 22 -21.42 -2.08 -8.13
N ARG A 23 -22.18 -3.18 -8.01
CA ARG A 23 -22.38 -3.86 -6.73
C ARG A 23 -21.09 -4.47 -6.21
N ARG A 24 -20.28 -5.07 -7.08
CA ARG A 24 -18.97 -5.59 -6.72
C ARG A 24 -18.03 -4.51 -6.20
N GLU A 25 -17.96 -3.36 -6.86
CA GLU A 25 -17.15 -2.22 -6.40
C GLU A 25 -17.65 -1.66 -5.07
N GLN A 26 -18.95 -1.54 -4.88
CA GLN A 26 -19.53 -1.12 -3.61
C GLN A 26 -19.13 -2.06 -2.45
N LEU A 27 -19.22 -3.37 -2.67
CA LEU A 27 -18.83 -4.36 -1.65
C LEU A 27 -17.34 -4.29 -1.34
N LEU A 28 -16.47 -4.05 -2.33
CA LEU A 28 -15.03 -3.86 -2.12
C LEU A 28 -14.76 -2.61 -1.28
N GLU A 29 -15.40 -1.50 -1.56
CA GLU A 29 -15.22 -0.27 -0.79
C GLU A 29 -15.73 -0.41 0.66
N VAL A 30 -16.87 -1.06 0.86
CA VAL A 30 -17.41 -1.35 2.20
C VAL A 30 -16.49 -2.30 2.96
N GLY A 31 -16.03 -3.37 2.31
CA GLY A 31 -15.09 -4.33 2.89
C GLY A 31 -13.78 -3.68 3.27
N ARG A 32 -13.21 -2.87 2.37
CA ARG A 32 -11.99 -2.11 2.60
C ARG A 32 -12.06 -1.27 3.88
N LYS A 33 -13.13 -0.49 4.06
CA LYS A 33 -13.33 0.32 5.28
C LYS A 33 -13.44 -0.52 6.54
N LEU A 34 -14.24 -1.59 6.50
CA LEU A 34 -14.42 -2.47 7.65
C LEU A 34 -13.13 -3.18 8.05
N PHE A 35 -12.37 -3.70 7.08
CA PHE A 35 -11.09 -4.35 7.34
C PHE A 35 -10.02 -3.36 7.85
N ALA A 36 -10.01 -2.13 7.36
CA ALA A 36 -9.12 -1.09 7.88
C ALA A 36 -9.44 -0.73 9.33
N ASP A 37 -10.73 -0.59 9.67
CA ASP A 37 -11.17 -0.18 11.01
C ASP A 37 -10.98 -1.29 12.04
N LYS A 38 -11.47 -2.49 11.76
CA LYS A 38 -11.60 -3.58 12.73
C LYS A 38 -10.60 -4.71 12.53
N GLY A 39 -9.99 -4.82 11.34
CA GLY A 39 -9.21 -5.97 10.93
C GLY A 39 -10.07 -7.10 10.36
N PHE A 40 -9.40 -8.12 9.82
CA PHE A 40 -10.06 -9.27 9.19
C PHE A 40 -10.89 -10.08 10.18
N GLU A 41 -10.33 -10.44 11.34
CA GLU A 41 -10.96 -11.34 12.31
C GLU A 41 -12.28 -10.78 12.87
N ALA A 42 -12.30 -9.49 13.23
CA ALA A 42 -13.46 -8.85 13.84
C ALA A 42 -14.54 -8.41 12.82
N THR A 43 -14.29 -8.53 11.53
CA THR A 43 -15.27 -8.21 10.47
C THR A 43 -16.10 -9.45 10.13
N THR A 44 -17.44 -9.27 9.97
CA THR A 44 -18.35 -10.35 9.62
C THR A 44 -19.06 -10.10 8.29
N VAL A 45 -19.52 -11.20 7.61
CA VAL A 45 -20.30 -11.10 6.37
C VAL A 45 -21.61 -10.35 6.62
N GLU A 46 -22.20 -10.52 7.79
CA GLU A 46 -23.41 -9.83 8.24
C GLU A 46 -23.23 -8.31 8.22
N GLU A 47 -22.13 -7.86 8.79
CA GLU A 47 -21.81 -6.44 8.86
C GLU A 47 -21.50 -5.84 7.49
N ILE A 48 -20.74 -6.57 6.64
CA ILE A 48 -20.48 -6.17 5.26
C ILE A 48 -21.80 -6.00 4.49
N ALA A 49 -22.68 -7.01 4.57
CA ALA A 49 -23.96 -7.00 3.89
C ALA A 49 -24.85 -5.84 4.39
N ALA A 50 -24.95 -5.65 5.71
CA ALA A 50 -25.72 -4.57 6.30
C ALA A 50 -25.21 -3.18 5.86
N LYS A 51 -23.90 -2.93 5.93
CA LYS A 51 -23.31 -1.66 5.49
C LYS A 51 -23.45 -1.40 3.99
N ALA A 52 -23.41 -2.46 3.18
CA ALA A 52 -23.63 -2.36 1.72
C ALA A 52 -25.14 -2.27 1.34
N GLY A 53 -26.06 -2.46 2.30
CA GLY A 53 -27.49 -2.49 2.03
C GLY A 53 -27.90 -3.66 1.13
N VAL A 54 -27.29 -4.83 1.32
CA VAL A 54 -27.57 -6.06 0.58
C VAL A 54 -27.84 -7.25 1.51
N SER A 55 -28.33 -8.37 0.97
CA SER A 55 -28.41 -9.63 1.69
C SER A 55 -27.09 -10.38 1.71
N LYS A 56 -26.83 -11.24 2.71
CA LYS A 56 -25.63 -12.09 2.79
C LYS A 56 -25.38 -12.91 1.53
N PRO A 57 -26.38 -13.55 0.89
CA PRO A 57 -26.17 -14.29 -0.37
C PRO A 57 -25.48 -13.47 -1.46
N VAL A 58 -25.74 -12.15 -1.53
CA VAL A 58 -25.08 -11.27 -2.52
C VAL A 58 -23.57 -11.16 -2.26
N VAL A 59 -23.13 -11.14 -1.01
CA VAL A 59 -21.69 -11.15 -0.67
C VAL A 59 -21.05 -12.47 -1.08
N TYR A 60 -21.73 -13.58 -0.80
CA TYR A 60 -21.26 -14.93 -1.21
C TYR A 60 -21.22 -15.10 -2.73
N GLU A 61 -22.21 -14.60 -3.45
CA GLU A 61 -22.28 -14.63 -4.92
C GLU A 61 -21.08 -13.90 -5.56
N HIS A 62 -20.70 -12.73 -5.02
CA HIS A 62 -19.64 -11.92 -5.60
C HIS A 62 -18.23 -12.32 -5.18
N PHE A 63 -18.06 -12.89 -3.99
CA PHE A 63 -16.73 -13.08 -3.38
C PHE A 63 -16.54 -14.44 -2.69
N GLY A 64 -17.57 -15.27 -2.59
CA GLY A 64 -17.48 -16.53 -1.85
C GLY A 64 -17.45 -16.37 -0.33
N GLY A 65 -17.58 -15.14 0.19
CA GLY A 65 -17.56 -14.84 1.62
C GLY A 65 -16.58 -13.72 1.98
N LYS A 66 -16.29 -13.61 3.29
CA LYS A 66 -15.38 -12.60 3.87
C LYS A 66 -13.93 -12.79 3.37
N GLU A 67 -13.49 -14.02 3.31
CA GLU A 67 -12.14 -14.43 2.90
C GLU A 67 -11.86 -14.00 1.46
N GLY A 68 -12.77 -14.30 0.54
CA GLY A 68 -12.61 -13.92 -0.86
C GLY A 68 -12.69 -12.40 -1.08
N LEU A 69 -13.54 -11.70 -0.33
CA LEU A 69 -13.59 -10.24 -0.36
C LEU A 69 -12.28 -9.64 0.14
N TYR A 70 -11.76 -10.14 1.27
CA TYR A 70 -10.48 -9.68 1.85
C TYR A 70 -9.32 -9.90 0.89
N ALA A 71 -9.22 -11.09 0.29
CA ALA A 71 -8.16 -11.41 -0.66
C ALA A 71 -8.15 -10.45 -1.86
N VAL A 72 -9.32 -10.10 -2.41
CA VAL A 72 -9.42 -9.15 -3.52
C VAL A 72 -9.06 -7.73 -3.08
N VAL A 73 -9.44 -7.32 -1.86
CA VAL A 73 -9.07 -6.01 -1.31
C VAL A 73 -7.55 -5.93 -1.15
N VAL A 74 -6.92 -6.91 -0.49
CA VAL A 74 -5.46 -6.95 -0.29
C VAL A 74 -4.72 -6.95 -1.62
N ASP A 75 -5.12 -7.78 -2.59
CA ASP A 75 -4.51 -7.85 -3.92
C ASP A 75 -4.56 -6.48 -4.64
N ARG A 76 -5.68 -5.76 -4.57
CA ARG A 76 -5.80 -4.41 -5.15
C ARG A 76 -4.87 -3.39 -4.48
N GLU A 77 -4.80 -3.41 -3.15
CA GLU A 77 -3.95 -2.48 -2.40
C GLU A 77 -2.45 -2.76 -2.67
N ILE A 78 -2.05 -4.05 -2.71
CA ILE A 78 -0.68 -4.45 -3.08
C ILE A 78 -0.33 -3.94 -4.47
N ARG A 79 -1.17 -4.20 -5.48
CA ARG A 79 -0.92 -3.74 -6.84
C ARG A 79 -0.81 -2.24 -6.92
N SER A 80 -1.74 -1.51 -6.31
CA SER A 80 -1.74 -0.04 -6.32
C SER A 80 -0.47 0.55 -5.73
N LEU A 81 0.00 0.01 -4.61
CA LEU A 81 1.24 0.44 -3.97
C LEU A 81 2.47 0.04 -4.80
N LEU A 82 2.52 -1.21 -5.26
CA LEU A 82 3.64 -1.72 -6.06
C LEU A 82 3.79 -0.97 -7.38
N ASP A 83 2.69 -0.72 -8.10
CA ASP A 83 2.70 0.03 -9.36
C ASP A 83 3.24 1.46 -9.16
N GLY A 84 2.84 2.13 -8.07
CA GLY A 84 3.35 3.46 -7.73
C GLY A 84 4.86 3.47 -7.47
N ILE A 85 5.36 2.53 -6.66
CA ILE A 85 6.78 2.43 -6.32
C ILE A 85 7.60 1.98 -7.54
N THR A 86 7.15 0.98 -8.29
CA THR A 86 7.83 0.48 -9.49
C THR A 86 7.90 1.56 -10.55
N GLY A 87 6.81 2.30 -10.80
CA GLY A 87 6.80 3.43 -11.71
C GLY A 87 7.83 4.51 -11.32
N ALA A 88 7.98 4.79 -10.03
CA ALA A 88 8.99 5.71 -9.51
C ALA A 88 10.42 5.20 -9.76
N LEU A 89 10.69 3.92 -9.49
CA LEU A 89 12.01 3.31 -9.62
C LEU A 89 12.45 3.08 -11.08
N THR A 90 11.51 2.97 -12.01
CA THR A 90 11.78 2.78 -13.46
C THR A 90 11.77 4.09 -14.24
N SER A 91 11.52 5.22 -13.60
CA SER A 91 11.56 6.53 -14.25
C SER A 91 12.99 6.94 -14.63
N ASP A 92 13.11 7.84 -15.60
CA ASP A 92 14.43 8.41 -15.97
C ASP A 92 14.99 9.28 -14.83
N GLY A 93 16.24 9.01 -14.45
CA GLY A 93 16.89 9.85 -13.43
C GLY A 93 18.13 9.23 -12.80
N HIS A 94 18.82 10.06 -12.02
CA HIS A 94 19.94 9.61 -11.19
C HIS A 94 19.41 8.85 -9.96
N ALA A 95 20.22 7.96 -9.39
CA ALA A 95 19.86 7.13 -8.24
C ALA A 95 19.22 7.92 -7.08
N ARG A 96 19.70 9.13 -6.79
CA ARG A 96 19.08 10.01 -5.78
C ARG A 96 17.66 10.38 -6.12
N ARG A 97 17.38 10.76 -7.38
CA ARG A 97 16.02 11.11 -7.83
C ARG A 97 15.06 9.92 -7.76
N LEU A 98 15.54 8.74 -8.13
CA LEU A 98 14.75 7.50 -8.00
C LEU A 98 14.39 7.22 -6.55
N LEU A 99 15.34 7.40 -5.63
CA LEU A 99 15.09 7.28 -4.19
C LEU A 99 14.05 8.29 -3.70
N GLU A 100 14.15 9.57 -4.13
CA GLU A 100 13.18 10.62 -3.81
C GLU A 100 11.78 10.25 -4.29
N GLN A 101 11.66 9.83 -5.53
CA GLN A 101 10.38 9.47 -6.15
C GLN A 101 9.77 8.22 -5.50
N ALA A 102 10.56 7.21 -5.18
CA ALA A 102 10.08 6.01 -4.50
C ALA A 102 9.60 6.31 -3.06
N ALA A 103 10.34 7.14 -2.32
CA ALA A 103 9.93 7.58 -0.98
C ALA A 103 8.62 8.38 -1.04
N LEU A 104 8.50 9.31 -2.00
CA LEU A 104 7.28 10.08 -2.21
C LEU A 104 6.12 9.18 -2.63
N ALA A 105 6.32 8.22 -3.53
CA ALA A 105 5.27 7.29 -3.97
C ALA A 105 4.67 6.49 -2.81
N LEU A 106 5.51 5.98 -1.88
CA LEU A 106 5.02 5.33 -0.68
C LEU A 106 4.23 6.30 0.21
N LEU A 107 4.77 7.48 0.49
CA LEU A 107 4.13 8.45 1.37
C LEU A 107 2.84 9.03 0.75
N ASP A 108 2.78 9.18 -0.57
CA ASP A 108 1.57 9.55 -1.31
C ASP A 108 0.49 8.47 -1.16
N TYR A 109 0.88 7.20 -1.27
CA TYR A 109 -0.06 6.11 -1.05
C TYR A 109 -0.56 6.08 0.40
N VAL A 110 0.33 6.22 1.39
CA VAL A 110 -0.05 6.31 2.82
C VAL A 110 -1.02 7.47 3.08
N GLU A 111 -0.85 8.60 2.40
CA GLU A 111 -1.71 9.78 2.56
C GLU A 111 -3.08 9.59 1.90
N ASN A 112 -3.10 9.11 0.65
CA ASN A 112 -4.30 9.05 -0.18
C ASN A 112 -5.09 7.74 0.02
N SER A 113 -4.45 6.68 0.50
CA SER A 113 -5.01 5.34 0.71
C SER A 113 -4.71 4.80 2.11
N THR A 114 -4.91 5.63 3.14
CA THR A 114 -4.59 5.27 4.54
C THR A 114 -5.25 3.96 4.96
N ASP A 115 -6.52 3.73 4.59
CA ASP A 115 -7.21 2.47 4.88
C ASP A 115 -6.56 1.27 4.20
N GLY A 116 -6.17 1.42 2.93
CA GLY A 116 -5.45 0.39 2.19
C GLY A 116 -4.10 0.07 2.84
N PHE A 117 -3.32 1.09 3.17
CA PHE A 117 -2.03 0.88 3.83
C PHE A 117 -2.18 0.23 5.20
N ARG A 118 -3.21 0.61 5.98
CA ARG A 118 -3.51 -0.01 7.29
C ARG A 118 -3.85 -1.50 7.16
N ILE A 119 -4.57 -1.89 6.11
CA ILE A 119 -4.85 -3.31 5.83
C ILE A 119 -3.55 -4.05 5.51
N LEU A 120 -2.67 -3.47 4.68
CA LEU A 120 -1.42 -4.11 4.26
C LEU A 120 -0.46 -4.34 5.43
N VAL A 121 -0.33 -3.38 6.35
CA VAL A 121 0.62 -3.47 7.48
C VAL A 121 0.08 -4.28 8.66
N ARG A 122 -1.23 -4.57 8.72
CA ARG A 122 -1.78 -5.51 9.69
C ARG A 122 -1.41 -6.94 9.29
N ASP A 123 -1.22 -7.80 10.27
CA ASP A 123 -0.94 -9.21 10.05
C ASP A 123 -2.02 -9.85 9.18
N SER A 124 -1.60 -10.40 8.05
CA SER A 124 -2.46 -11.22 7.22
C SER A 124 -2.79 -12.51 7.97
N PRO A 125 -4.02 -13.07 7.81
CA PRO A 125 -4.38 -14.34 8.42
C PRO A 125 -3.35 -15.43 8.10
N ALA A 126 -2.97 -16.21 9.10
CA ALA A 126 -2.04 -17.32 8.95
C ALA A 126 -2.54 -18.27 7.85
N GLY A 127 -1.78 -18.41 6.75
CA GLY A 127 -2.11 -19.29 5.63
C GLY A 127 -2.23 -18.61 4.26
N GLN A 128 -2.29 -17.29 4.16
CA GLN A 128 -2.23 -16.60 2.87
C GLN A 128 -0.77 -16.22 2.53
N ALA A 129 -0.04 -17.19 1.97
CA ALA A 129 1.37 -17.03 1.61
C ALA A 129 1.60 -16.11 0.39
N THR A 130 0.58 -15.83 -0.41
CA THR A 130 0.66 -15.01 -1.61
C THR A 130 -0.07 -13.68 -1.35
N GLY A 131 0.66 -12.57 -1.48
CA GLY A 131 0.08 -11.22 -1.36
C GLY A 131 0.16 -10.64 0.06
N SER A 132 1.26 -10.82 0.76
CA SER A 132 1.53 -10.15 2.04
C SER A 132 2.33 -8.86 1.85
N PHE A 133 2.29 -7.96 2.84
CA PHE A 133 3.14 -6.77 2.85
C PHE A 133 4.63 -7.14 2.79
N ALA A 134 5.02 -8.26 3.40
CA ALA A 134 6.39 -8.78 3.33
C ALA A 134 6.79 -9.20 1.91
N SER A 135 5.90 -9.84 1.13
CA SER A 135 6.20 -10.19 -0.26
C SER A 135 6.35 -8.93 -1.13
N LEU A 136 5.50 -7.92 -0.93
CA LEU A 136 5.62 -6.61 -1.60
C LEU A 136 6.98 -5.97 -1.30
N LEU A 137 7.39 -5.94 -0.01
CA LEU A 137 8.70 -5.39 0.36
C LEU A 137 9.85 -6.16 -0.28
N SER A 138 9.73 -7.48 -0.42
CA SER A 138 10.73 -8.33 -1.10
C SER A 138 10.84 -8.00 -2.59
N ASP A 139 9.71 -7.80 -3.28
CA ASP A 139 9.69 -7.44 -4.70
C ASP A 139 10.33 -6.06 -4.93
N VAL A 140 9.99 -5.08 -4.10
CA VAL A 140 10.60 -3.75 -4.13
C VAL A 140 12.10 -3.83 -3.83
N ALA A 141 12.52 -4.62 -2.83
CA ALA A 141 13.92 -4.79 -2.49
C ALA A 141 14.74 -5.38 -3.65
N SER A 142 14.17 -6.33 -4.41
CA SER A 142 14.82 -6.90 -5.59
C SER A 142 15.06 -5.86 -6.70
N GLN A 143 14.13 -4.94 -6.91
CA GLN A 143 14.30 -3.83 -7.86
C GLN A 143 15.36 -2.82 -7.37
N VAL A 144 15.33 -2.47 -6.10
CA VAL A 144 16.33 -1.56 -5.48
C VAL A 144 17.73 -2.19 -5.53
N GLU A 145 17.84 -3.49 -5.27
CA GLU A 145 19.10 -4.24 -5.40
C GLU A 145 19.70 -4.12 -6.80
N TYR A 146 18.88 -4.32 -7.84
CA TYR A 146 19.34 -4.18 -9.23
C TYR A 146 19.91 -2.78 -9.51
N ILE A 147 19.24 -1.73 -9.06
CA ILE A 147 19.69 -0.34 -9.22
C ILE A 147 20.98 -0.10 -8.43
N LEU A 148 21.06 -0.56 -7.18
CA LEU A 148 22.23 -0.40 -6.33
C LEU A 148 23.44 -1.17 -6.86
N ALA A 149 23.27 -2.38 -7.37
CA ALA A 149 24.36 -3.18 -7.92
C ALA A 149 25.04 -2.46 -9.10
N ALA A 150 24.24 -1.82 -9.97
CA ALA A 150 24.76 -1.02 -11.07
C ALA A 150 25.53 0.22 -10.57
N GLU A 151 24.98 0.92 -9.56
CA GLU A 151 25.60 2.09 -8.95
C GLU A 151 26.90 1.75 -8.21
N PHE A 152 26.90 0.65 -7.43
CA PHE A 152 28.11 0.18 -6.71
C PHE A 152 29.24 -0.16 -7.67
N LYS A 153 28.90 -0.85 -8.78
CA LYS A 153 29.89 -1.12 -9.82
C LYS A 153 30.51 0.18 -10.38
N ARG A 154 29.70 1.22 -10.59
CA ARG A 154 30.14 2.53 -11.05
C ARG A 154 31.05 3.22 -10.03
N GLN A 155 30.74 3.08 -8.73
CA GLN A 155 31.48 3.67 -7.62
C GLN A 155 32.66 2.81 -7.14
N LYS A 156 32.96 1.68 -7.79
CA LYS A 156 34.03 0.72 -7.41
C LYS A 156 33.80 0.09 -6.03
N LEU A 157 32.54 -0.02 -5.61
CA LEU A 157 32.11 -0.81 -4.45
C LEU A 157 31.75 -2.24 -4.88
N ASP A 158 31.72 -3.19 -3.94
CA ASP A 158 31.34 -4.59 -4.25
C ASP A 158 29.81 -4.70 -4.52
N PRO A 159 29.39 -5.01 -5.77
CA PRO A 159 27.97 -5.16 -6.09
C PRO A 159 27.27 -6.30 -5.33
N LYS A 160 28.02 -7.28 -4.80
CA LYS A 160 27.48 -8.38 -4.03
C LYS A 160 26.88 -7.93 -2.68
N THR A 161 27.23 -6.72 -2.23
CA THR A 161 26.68 -6.14 -1.00
C THR A 161 25.38 -5.38 -1.24
N ALA A 162 24.96 -5.14 -2.50
CA ALA A 162 23.73 -4.44 -2.85
C ALA A 162 22.46 -4.97 -2.15
N PRO A 163 22.25 -6.30 -1.99
CA PRO A 163 21.10 -6.84 -1.28
C PRO A 163 20.97 -6.31 0.15
N ILE A 164 22.08 -6.15 0.87
CA ILE A 164 22.09 -5.65 2.26
C ILE A 164 21.54 -4.22 2.31
N TYR A 165 22.06 -3.37 1.43
CA TYR A 165 21.63 -1.97 1.36
C TYR A 165 20.22 -1.80 0.82
N ALA A 166 19.79 -2.68 -0.11
CA ALA A 166 18.41 -2.68 -0.58
C ALA A 166 17.43 -2.98 0.57
N GLN A 167 17.71 -3.97 1.40
CA GLN A 167 16.89 -4.29 2.58
C GLN A 167 16.88 -3.13 3.58
N MET A 168 18.03 -2.49 3.84
CA MET A 168 18.11 -1.33 4.74
C MET A 168 17.25 -0.17 4.21
N LEU A 169 17.35 0.18 2.93
CA LEU A 169 16.60 1.28 2.33
C LEU A 169 15.09 1.01 2.34
N VAL A 170 14.67 -0.17 1.89
CA VAL A 170 13.26 -0.54 1.85
C VAL A 170 12.67 -0.57 3.26
N GLY A 171 13.37 -1.18 4.23
CA GLY A 171 12.94 -1.21 5.63
C GLY A 171 12.83 0.18 6.24
N MET A 172 13.81 1.06 6.00
CA MET A 172 13.80 2.43 6.49
C MET A 172 12.59 3.20 5.95
N VAL A 173 12.33 3.14 4.65
CA VAL A 173 11.21 3.86 4.02
C VAL A 173 9.87 3.28 4.49
N ALA A 174 9.72 1.95 4.51
CA ALA A 174 8.49 1.28 4.90
C ALA A 174 8.10 1.55 6.36
N LEU A 175 9.05 1.40 7.30
CA LEU A 175 8.81 1.65 8.73
C LEU A 175 8.56 3.12 9.03
N THR A 176 9.24 4.03 8.32
CA THR A 176 8.95 5.47 8.44
C THR A 176 7.55 5.80 7.93
N GLY A 177 7.11 5.17 6.84
CA GLY A 177 5.75 5.31 6.31
C GLY A 177 4.70 4.84 7.33
N GLN A 178 4.92 3.69 7.98
CA GLN A 178 4.05 3.19 9.05
C GLN A 178 3.95 4.16 10.23
N TRP A 179 5.09 4.61 10.74
CA TRP A 179 5.13 5.58 11.82
C TRP A 179 4.44 6.89 11.43
N TRP A 180 4.67 7.38 10.22
CA TRP A 180 4.08 8.62 9.74
C TRP A 180 2.56 8.50 9.53
N MET A 181 2.05 7.34 9.15
CA MET A 181 0.61 7.09 9.06
C MET A 181 -0.12 7.46 10.36
N ASP A 182 0.46 7.15 11.51
CA ASP A 182 -0.16 7.38 12.81
C ASP A 182 0.16 8.76 13.38
N SER A 183 1.36 9.29 13.16
CA SER A 183 1.81 10.52 13.79
C SER A 183 1.34 11.79 13.07
N ARG A 184 1.37 11.82 11.73
CA ARG A 184 1.00 12.96 10.85
C ARG A 184 1.51 14.35 11.32
N LYS A 185 2.53 14.40 12.19
CA LYS A 185 3.05 15.65 12.75
C LYS A 185 3.90 16.46 11.76
N PHE A 186 4.48 15.79 10.78
CA PHE A 186 5.34 16.39 9.76
C PHE A 186 4.66 16.33 8.39
N LYS A 187 4.98 17.31 7.54
CA LYS A 187 4.51 17.29 6.15
C LYS A 187 5.19 16.15 5.39
N LYS A 188 4.49 15.56 4.46
CA LYS A 188 4.99 14.48 3.59
C LYS A 188 6.34 14.81 2.95
N ALA A 189 6.47 16.01 2.39
CA ALA A 189 7.70 16.46 1.75
C ALA A 189 8.89 16.54 2.71
N ASP A 190 8.66 16.95 3.97
CA ASP A 190 9.71 17.01 4.98
C ASP A 190 10.18 15.61 5.37
N VAL A 191 9.23 14.67 5.56
CA VAL A 191 9.56 13.27 5.85
C VAL A 191 10.37 12.66 4.71
N ALA A 192 9.93 12.84 3.45
CA ALA A 192 10.66 12.37 2.28
C ALA A 192 12.06 12.97 2.21
N ALA A 193 12.20 14.29 2.42
CA ALA A 193 13.48 14.97 2.38
C ALA A 193 14.47 14.43 3.43
N HIS A 194 14.02 14.18 4.66
CA HIS A 194 14.86 13.60 5.71
C HIS A 194 15.25 12.15 5.43
N LEU A 195 14.32 11.32 4.92
CA LEU A 195 14.62 9.96 4.48
C LEU A 195 15.72 9.96 3.41
N VAL A 196 15.53 10.75 2.37
CA VAL A 196 16.48 10.83 1.26
C VAL A 196 17.82 11.40 1.71
N ASN A 197 17.82 12.43 2.56
CA ASN A 197 19.03 13.00 3.09
C ASN A 197 19.88 11.96 3.85
N LEU A 198 19.25 11.17 4.71
CA LEU A 198 19.93 10.12 5.46
C LEU A 198 20.45 9.03 4.53
N ALA A 199 19.59 8.50 3.64
CA ALA A 199 19.95 7.42 2.73
C ALA A 199 21.06 7.84 1.76
N TRP A 200 20.92 8.99 1.13
CA TRP A 200 21.87 9.44 0.11
C TRP A 200 23.25 9.77 0.69
N ASN A 201 23.30 10.49 1.80
CA ASN A 201 24.58 10.84 2.45
C ASN A 201 25.24 9.61 3.08
N GLY A 202 24.45 8.66 3.60
CA GLY A 202 24.97 7.38 4.05
C GLY A 202 25.60 6.58 2.91
N LEU A 203 24.90 6.46 1.78
CA LEU A 203 25.42 5.75 0.59
C LEU A 203 26.64 6.48 -0.02
N GLY A 204 26.68 7.81 0.03
CA GLY A 204 27.80 8.60 -0.49
C GLY A 204 29.09 8.49 0.31
N GLY A 205 29.01 8.10 1.58
CA GLY A 205 30.14 7.94 2.49
C GLY A 205 30.50 6.51 2.85
N MET A 206 30.05 5.52 2.07
CA MET A 206 30.33 4.11 2.37
C MET A 206 31.79 3.74 2.24
N GLU A 207 32.27 2.98 3.22
CA GLU A 207 33.59 2.32 3.15
C GLU A 207 33.50 1.10 2.24
N PRO A 208 34.48 0.87 1.33
CA PRO A 208 34.48 -0.30 0.44
C PRO A 208 34.50 -1.65 1.20
N ASN A 209 35.17 -1.67 2.37
CA ASN A 209 35.28 -2.85 3.23
C ASN A 209 34.98 -2.46 4.68
N PRO A 210 33.70 -2.29 5.03
CA PRO A 210 33.33 -1.85 6.38
C PRO A 210 33.66 -2.94 7.40
N ILE A 211 34.29 -2.54 8.51
CA ILE A 211 34.63 -3.43 9.63
C ILE A 211 34.04 -2.91 10.94
N LEU A 212 33.68 -3.83 11.82
CA LEU A 212 33.24 -3.45 13.16
C LEU A 212 34.46 -2.99 13.98
N ARG A 213 34.45 -1.74 14.46
CA ARG A 213 35.54 -1.21 15.31
C ARG A 213 35.62 -1.90 16.68
N THR A 214 34.54 -2.55 17.10
CA THR A 214 34.46 -3.34 18.35
C THR A 214 34.89 -4.78 18.17
N ALA A 215 35.13 -5.27 16.95
CA ALA A 215 35.64 -6.61 16.71
C ALA A 215 37.07 -6.69 17.27
N LYS A 216 37.26 -7.51 18.33
CA LYS A 216 38.62 -7.82 18.83
C LYS A 216 39.40 -8.47 17.69
N LYS A 217 40.64 -7.99 17.46
CA LYS A 217 41.62 -8.61 16.59
C LYS A 217 41.94 -10.02 17.07
#